data_7a405e2ce78dcb75784fdceff7974adb
#
_entry.id   7a405e2ce78dcb75784fdceff7974adb
#
_cell.length_a   1.000
_cell.length_b   1.000
_cell.length_c   1.000
_cell.angle_alpha   90.00
_cell.angle_beta   90.00
_cell.angle_gamma   90.00
#
_symmetry.space_group_name_H-M   'P 1'
#
loop_
_entity.id
_entity.type
_entity.pdbx_description
1 polymer ?
#
loop_
_entity_poly.entity_id
_entity_poly.type
_entity_poly.pdbx_seq_one_letter_code
_entity_poly.pdbx_strand_id
1 'polypeptide(L)'
;PIELLDRLLQAIASGALLPGARILFMLGNPPAMRRGERYIDQDINRLFSGLHEQSSGNEALRANELEILATTFFSKPERTRLHYDLHTAIRGSKIEQFALYPFSPGREHSPRELARLEAAGIEAVLLQNKVGITFSSFTYAHLDAEAFTLELGKARPFGENQEVNLDKLEACLRDLIEGVPQLSEDAVPQTLQLFSVAREIIKHSHEFKLHLPDAVENFSELPQGYLLAEDLSGTRWIVEEQGARIIFPNPKVKNGLRAGILVVPASL
;
A
#
# COMPACT_ATOMS: atom_id res chain seq x y z
N PRO A 1 -6.05 11.02 1.94
CA PRO A 1 -5.73 10.91 0.49
C PRO A 1 -6.68 11.72 -0.40
N ILE A 2 -8.01 11.62 -0.21
CA ILE A 2 -8.99 12.28 -1.09
C ILE A 2 -8.85 13.80 -1.07
N GLU A 3 -8.70 14.38 0.10
CA GLU A 3 -8.50 15.83 0.27
C GLU A 3 -7.21 16.31 -0.44
N LEU A 4 -6.16 15.49 -0.43
CA LEU A 4 -4.93 15.77 -1.16
C LEU A 4 -5.17 15.77 -2.68
N LEU A 5 -5.86 14.74 -3.19
CA LEU A 5 -6.18 14.66 -4.62
C LEU A 5 -7.11 15.80 -5.04
N ASP A 6 -8.06 16.20 -4.21
CA ASP A 6 -8.96 17.33 -4.48
C ASP A 6 -8.18 18.66 -4.60
N ARG A 7 -7.23 18.93 -3.68
CA ARG A 7 -6.37 20.12 -3.78
C ARG A 7 -5.53 20.14 -5.06
N LEU A 8 -4.96 18.99 -5.45
CA LEU A 8 -4.19 18.89 -6.70
C LEU A 8 -5.07 19.13 -7.93
N LEU A 9 -6.26 18.54 -7.97
CA LEU A 9 -7.23 18.74 -9.06
C LEU A 9 -7.70 20.20 -9.15
N GLN A 10 -7.99 20.83 -8.01
CA GLN A 10 -8.35 22.26 -7.97
C GLN A 10 -7.19 23.16 -8.44
N ALA A 11 -5.95 22.83 -8.05
CA ALA A 11 -4.78 23.58 -8.50
C ALA A 11 -4.58 23.47 -10.02
N ILE A 12 -4.79 22.28 -10.59
CA ILE A 12 -4.77 22.08 -12.06
C ILE A 12 -5.91 22.86 -12.73
N ALA A 13 -7.13 22.75 -12.22
CA ALA A 13 -8.30 23.40 -12.79
C ALA A 13 -8.20 24.93 -12.78
N SER A 14 -7.57 25.50 -11.75
CA SER A 14 -7.33 26.96 -11.64
C SER A 14 -6.11 27.45 -12.42
N GLY A 15 -5.29 26.58 -12.98
CA GLY A 15 -4.03 26.91 -13.62
C GLY A 15 -2.88 27.24 -12.65
N ALA A 16 -3.07 27.01 -11.35
CA ALA A 16 -2.02 27.17 -10.34
C ALA A 16 -1.02 26.01 -10.34
N LEU A 17 -1.34 24.90 -11.01
CA LEU A 17 -0.47 23.75 -11.24
C LEU A 17 -0.60 23.36 -12.71
N LEU A 18 0.50 23.43 -13.46
CA LEU A 18 0.50 23.17 -14.91
C LEU A 18 1.05 21.78 -15.21
N PRO A 19 0.22 20.84 -15.71
CA PRO A 19 0.70 19.50 -16.03
C PRO A 19 1.71 19.49 -17.16
N GLY A 20 2.95 19.14 -16.87
CA GLY A 20 4.02 18.83 -17.83
C GLY A 20 4.13 17.32 -18.09
N ALA A 21 3.56 16.50 -17.22
CA ALA A 21 3.48 15.06 -17.36
C ALA A 21 2.07 14.60 -17.78
N ARG A 22 1.97 13.35 -18.20
CA ARG A 22 0.69 12.68 -18.44
C ARG A 22 0.21 12.04 -17.14
N ILE A 23 -0.98 12.38 -16.69
CA ILE A 23 -1.49 11.97 -15.37
C ILE A 23 -2.86 11.33 -15.49
N LEU A 24 -3.12 10.33 -14.68
CA LEU A 24 -4.41 9.68 -14.53
C LEU A 24 -4.77 9.66 -13.04
N PHE A 25 -5.82 10.37 -12.67
CA PHE A 25 -6.42 10.31 -11.34
C PHE A 25 -7.56 9.31 -11.34
N MET A 26 -7.54 8.38 -10.39
CA MET A 26 -8.57 7.36 -10.25
C MET A 26 -9.10 7.30 -8.81
N LEU A 27 -10.42 7.21 -8.67
CA LEU A 27 -11.05 6.82 -7.42
C LEU A 27 -11.30 5.32 -7.44
N GLY A 28 -10.75 4.58 -6.47
CA GLY A 28 -10.78 3.13 -6.47
C GLY A 28 -12.21 2.56 -6.48
N ASN A 29 -13.03 2.91 -5.48
CA ASN A 29 -14.38 2.38 -5.31
C ASN A 29 -15.41 3.48 -4.99
N PRO A 30 -15.85 4.30 -5.98
CA PRO A 30 -16.79 5.39 -5.73
C PRO A 30 -18.11 4.98 -5.07
N PRO A 31 -18.72 3.82 -5.37
CA PRO A 31 -19.91 3.38 -4.66
C PRO A 31 -19.71 3.16 -3.15
N ALA A 32 -18.62 2.49 -2.75
CA ALA A 32 -18.29 2.29 -1.34
C ALA A 32 -17.93 3.62 -0.65
N MET A 33 -17.19 4.51 -1.33
CA MET A 33 -16.88 5.84 -0.84
C MET A 33 -18.12 6.65 -0.49
N ARG A 34 -19.17 6.61 -1.34
CA ARG A 34 -20.46 7.29 -1.07
C ARG A 34 -21.17 6.75 0.17
N ARG A 35 -20.92 5.51 0.55
CA ARG A 35 -21.47 4.89 1.76
C ARG A 35 -20.59 5.06 2.99
N GLY A 36 -19.35 5.57 2.82
CA GLY A 36 -18.36 5.59 3.90
C GLY A 36 -17.90 4.20 4.31
N GLU A 37 -17.95 3.23 3.39
CA GLU A 37 -17.58 1.83 3.60
C GLU A 37 -16.30 1.48 2.86
N ARG A 38 -15.60 0.46 3.32
CA ARG A 38 -14.39 -0.04 2.66
C ARG A 38 -14.72 -0.70 1.31
N TYR A 39 -15.80 -1.45 1.23
CA TYR A 39 -16.32 -2.13 0.04
C TYR A 39 -17.82 -2.40 0.21
N ILE A 40 -18.49 -2.74 -0.87
CA ILE A 40 -19.91 -3.10 -0.85
C ILE A 40 -20.08 -4.62 -0.76
N ASP A 41 -19.48 -5.36 -1.69
CA ASP A 41 -19.59 -6.81 -1.79
C ASP A 41 -18.29 -7.49 -1.29
N GLN A 42 -17.13 -6.98 -1.73
CA GLN A 42 -15.84 -7.58 -1.41
C GLN A 42 -14.67 -6.59 -1.58
N ASP A 43 -13.56 -6.84 -0.90
CA ASP A 43 -12.38 -5.97 -0.98
C ASP A 43 -11.78 -5.97 -2.40
N ILE A 44 -11.87 -4.83 -3.09
CA ILE A 44 -11.39 -4.66 -4.47
C ILE A 44 -9.90 -5.02 -4.61
N ASN A 45 -9.08 -4.76 -3.58
CA ASN A 45 -7.66 -5.13 -3.57
C ASN A 45 -7.40 -6.64 -3.38
N ARG A 46 -8.40 -7.48 -3.64
CA ARG A 46 -8.31 -8.95 -3.76
C ARG A 46 -8.72 -9.44 -5.14
N LEU A 47 -8.97 -8.52 -6.09
CA LEU A 47 -9.61 -8.82 -7.37
C LEU A 47 -8.75 -8.49 -8.59
N PHE A 48 -7.57 -7.92 -8.40
CA PHE A 48 -6.67 -7.59 -9.50
C PHE A 48 -5.89 -8.80 -10.01
N SER A 49 -5.16 -8.61 -11.10
CA SER A 49 -4.43 -9.65 -11.84
C SER A 49 -5.37 -10.74 -12.40
N GLY A 50 -6.54 -10.32 -12.92
CA GLY A 50 -7.53 -11.20 -13.53
C GLY A 50 -8.44 -11.94 -12.54
N LEU A 51 -8.24 -11.79 -11.22
CA LEU A 51 -9.09 -12.47 -10.22
C LEU A 51 -10.54 -11.98 -10.23
N HIS A 52 -10.80 -10.79 -10.75
CA HIS A 52 -12.16 -10.27 -10.97
C HIS A 52 -13.00 -11.16 -11.90
N GLU A 53 -12.39 -11.91 -12.81
CA GLU A 53 -13.09 -12.84 -13.70
C GLU A 53 -13.75 -14.02 -12.97
N GLN A 54 -13.23 -14.36 -11.78
CA GLN A 54 -13.75 -15.43 -10.93
C GLN A 54 -14.74 -14.91 -9.87
N SER A 55 -15.07 -13.63 -9.92
CA SER A 55 -15.88 -12.92 -8.95
C SER A 55 -17.05 -12.21 -9.64
N SER A 56 -18.01 -11.75 -8.84
CA SER A 56 -19.15 -10.98 -9.31
C SER A 56 -19.39 -9.77 -8.42
N GLY A 57 -20.27 -8.86 -8.84
CA GLY A 57 -20.61 -7.66 -8.08
C GLY A 57 -19.86 -6.41 -8.51
N ASN A 58 -20.09 -5.34 -7.77
CA ASN A 58 -19.60 -4.00 -8.14
C ASN A 58 -18.09 -3.93 -8.18
N GLU A 59 -17.39 -4.50 -7.19
CA GLU A 59 -15.95 -4.44 -7.10
C GLU A 59 -15.25 -5.28 -8.18
N ALA A 60 -15.85 -6.39 -8.61
CA ALA A 60 -15.31 -7.19 -9.72
C ALA A 60 -15.33 -6.40 -11.04
N LEU A 61 -16.46 -5.78 -11.37
CA LEU A 61 -16.58 -4.91 -12.54
C LEU A 61 -15.62 -3.72 -12.45
N ARG A 62 -15.49 -3.12 -11.27
CA ARG A 62 -14.61 -1.97 -11.07
C ARG A 62 -13.14 -2.34 -11.16
N ALA A 63 -12.72 -3.51 -10.64
CA ALA A 63 -11.34 -3.99 -10.76
C ALA A 63 -10.95 -4.18 -12.25
N ASN A 64 -11.82 -4.81 -13.04
CA ASN A 64 -11.63 -4.94 -14.48
C ASN A 64 -11.50 -3.58 -15.18
N GLU A 65 -12.39 -2.64 -14.86
CA GLU A 65 -12.33 -1.28 -15.41
C GLU A 65 -11.00 -0.59 -15.09
N LEU A 66 -10.53 -0.67 -13.83
CA LEU A 66 -9.26 -0.08 -13.39
C LEU A 66 -8.06 -0.72 -14.09
N GLU A 67 -8.06 -2.04 -14.30
CA GLU A 67 -7.02 -2.74 -15.06
C GLU A 67 -6.98 -2.25 -16.52
N ILE A 68 -8.13 -2.12 -17.18
CA ILE A 68 -8.22 -1.62 -18.55
C ILE A 68 -7.71 -0.18 -18.64
N LEU A 69 -8.13 0.69 -17.73
CA LEU A 69 -7.71 2.10 -17.69
C LEU A 69 -6.18 2.22 -17.47
N ALA A 70 -5.63 1.49 -16.50
CA ALA A 70 -4.19 1.48 -16.24
C ALA A 70 -3.40 0.93 -17.44
N THR A 71 -3.84 -0.17 -18.03
CA THR A 71 -3.21 -0.77 -19.21
C THR A 71 -3.21 0.21 -20.38
N THR A 72 -4.34 0.87 -20.65
CA THR A 72 -4.46 1.88 -21.69
C THR A 72 -3.58 3.09 -21.41
N PHE A 73 -3.55 3.55 -20.18
CA PHE A 73 -2.71 4.68 -19.77
C PHE A 73 -1.23 4.38 -19.92
N PHE A 74 -0.77 3.21 -19.49
CA PHE A 74 0.64 2.79 -19.58
C PHE A 74 1.04 2.18 -20.93
N SER A 75 0.18 2.17 -21.93
CA SER A 75 0.49 1.62 -23.27
C SER A 75 1.58 2.38 -24.04
N LYS A 76 1.91 3.61 -23.64
CA LYS A 76 2.99 4.39 -24.28
C LYS A 76 4.35 3.84 -23.87
N PRO A 77 5.15 3.30 -24.80
CA PRO A 77 6.49 2.81 -24.49
C PRO A 77 7.43 3.90 -23.96
N GLU A 78 8.46 4.20 -23.95
CA GLU A 78 9.41 5.32 -23.76
C GLU A 78 9.08 6.31 -22.64
N ARG A 79 8.21 5.96 -21.69
CA ARG A 79 7.88 6.82 -20.55
C ARG A 79 8.11 6.08 -19.23
N THR A 80 8.67 6.78 -18.25
CA THR A 80 8.65 6.32 -16.86
C THR A 80 7.20 6.14 -16.42
N ARG A 81 6.89 4.98 -15.84
CA ARG A 81 5.55 4.61 -15.38
C ARG A 81 5.57 4.58 -13.87
N LEU A 82 4.78 5.44 -13.25
CA LEU A 82 4.64 5.53 -11.81
C LEU A 82 3.20 5.31 -11.40
N HIS A 83 2.97 4.55 -10.34
CA HIS A 83 1.66 4.34 -9.75
C HIS A 83 1.73 4.48 -8.23
N TYR A 84 1.05 5.47 -7.69
CA TYR A 84 0.86 5.66 -6.26
C TYR A 84 -0.60 5.36 -5.89
N ASP A 85 -0.83 4.26 -5.19
CA ASP A 85 -2.14 3.85 -4.66
C ASP A 85 -2.26 4.38 -3.22
N LEU A 86 -3.03 5.47 -3.04
CA LEU A 86 -3.09 6.22 -1.79
C LEU A 86 -4.12 5.62 -0.85
N HIS A 87 -3.66 5.05 0.25
CA HIS A 87 -4.43 4.38 1.27
C HIS A 87 -4.34 5.07 2.63
N THR A 88 -5.19 4.61 3.55
CA THR A 88 -5.08 4.85 5.00
C THR A 88 -5.23 3.53 5.73
N ALA A 89 -4.43 3.30 6.77
CA ALA A 89 -4.44 2.08 7.56
C ALA A 89 -5.64 2.04 8.52
N ILE A 90 -6.30 0.90 8.66
CA ILE A 90 -7.41 0.71 9.62
C ILE A 90 -6.93 0.92 11.07
N ARG A 91 -5.70 0.46 11.37
CA ARG A 91 -5.08 0.60 12.69
C ARG A 91 -4.12 1.79 12.72
N GLY A 92 -3.87 2.33 13.91
CA GLY A 92 -2.75 3.22 14.13
C GLY A 92 -1.42 2.57 13.78
N SER A 93 -0.40 3.38 13.63
CA SER A 93 0.94 2.92 13.26
C SER A 93 2.01 3.68 14.03
N LYS A 94 3.04 2.99 14.51
CA LYS A 94 4.22 3.61 15.10
C LYS A 94 5.10 4.33 14.08
N ILE A 95 4.96 3.95 12.82
CA ILE A 95 5.49 4.64 11.65
C ILE A 95 4.27 5.09 10.88
N GLU A 96 3.97 6.39 10.91
CA GLU A 96 2.67 6.90 10.47
C GLU A 96 2.49 6.79 8.96
N GLN A 97 3.53 7.13 8.19
CA GLN A 97 3.51 7.09 6.73
C GLN A 97 4.49 6.04 6.23
N PHE A 98 3.96 5.00 5.61
CA PHE A 98 4.78 3.92 5.07
C PHE A 98 4.25 3.43 3.73
N ALA A 99 5.10 2.74 2.98
CA ALA A 99 4.74 2.18 1.68
C ALA A 99 4.89 0.65 1.67
N LEU A 100 4.09 0.01 0.82
CA LEU A 100 4.31 -1.37 0.40
C LEU A 100 4.84 -1.34 -1.02
N TYR A 101 6.02 -1.93 -1.23
CA TYR A 101 6.63 -2.08 -2.53
C TYR A 101 6.36 -3.50 -3.04
N PRO A 102 5.62 -3.68 -4.14
CA PRO A 102 5.30 -4.99 -4.69
C PRO A 102 6.54 -5.78 -5.11
N PHE A 103 6.36 -7.08 -5.27
CA PHE A 103 7.36 -8.00 -5.77
C PHE A 103 6.97 -8.53 -7.15
N SER A 104 7.97 -8.68 -8.02
CA SER A 104 7.85 -9.42 -9.28
C SER A 104 9.13 -10.23 -9.50
N PRO A 105 9.05 -11.50 -9.93
CA PRO A 105 10.23 -12.32 -10.18
C PRO A 105 11.19 -11.68 -11.19
N GLY A 106 12.47 -11.61 -10.83
CA GLY A 106 13.50 -11.06 -11.69
C GLY A 106 13.54 -9.53 -11.79
N ARG A 107 12.70 -8.81 -11.02
CA ARG A 107 12.74 -7.35 -10.93
C ARG A 107 13.26 -6.92 -9.56
N GLU A 108 14.29 -6.10 -9.55
CA GLU A 108 14.84 -5.51 -8.33
C GLU A 108 14.06 -4.24 -7.93
N HIS A 109 14.07 -3.92 -6.64
CA HIS A 109 13.51 -2.67 -6.14
C HIS A 109 14.43 -1.50 -6.50
N SER A 110 13.87 -0.42 -7.00
CA SER A 110 14.60 0.75 -7.44
C SER A 110 15.08 1.62 -6.27
N PRO A 111 16.40 1.78 -6.03
CA PRO A 111 16.90 2.68 -5.00
C PRO A 111 16.44 4.13 -5.20
N ARG A 112 16.35 4.58 -6.45
CA ARG A 112 15.90 5.92 -6.82
C ARG A 112 14.44 6.15 -6.42
N GLU A 113 13.57 5.16 -6.63
CA GLU A 113 12.16 5.29 -6.23
C GLU A 113 12.00 5.24 -4.71
N LEU A 114 12.83 4.49 -4.01
CA LEU A 114 12.90 4.52 -2.55
C LEU A 114 13.36 5.88 -2.03
N ALA A 115 14.36 6.50 -2.66
CA ALA A 115 14.78 7.87 -2.34
C ALA A 115 13.66 8.91 -2.62
N ARG A 116 12.84 8.68 -3.65
CA ARG A 116 11.67 9.53 -3.95
C ARG A 116 10.60 9.40 -2.87
N LEU A 117 10.33 8.18 -2.39
CA LEU A 117 9.40 7.96 -1.28
C LEU A 117 9.89 8.64 -0.01
N GLU A 118 11.19 8.55 0.31
CA GLU A 118 11.78 9.26 1.44
C GLU A 118 11.60 10.78 1.32
N ALA A 119 11.89 11.35 0.16
CA ALA A 119 11.68 12.77 -0.11
C ALA A 119 10.20 13.19 0.01
N ALA A 120 9.28 12.30 -0.35
CA ALA A 120 7.85 12.47 -0.18
C ALA A 120 7.36 12.31 1.27
N GLY A 121 8.26 12.05 2.23
CA GLY A 121 7.91 11.95 3.65
C GLY A 121 7.50 10.55 4.10
N ILE A 122 7.67 9.53 3.25
CA ILE A 122 7.50 8.13 3.66
C ILE A 122 8.66 7.73 4.56
N GLU A 123 8.35 7.18 5.73
CA GLU A 123 9.33 6.86 6.78
C GLU A 123 9.81 5.41 6.71
N ALA A 124 8.97 4.51 6.15
CA ALA A 124 9.34 3.10 6.00
C ALA A 124 8.76 2.49 4.73
N VAL A 125 9.43 1.46 4.22
CA VAL A 125 8.93 0.65 3.11
C VAL A 125 8.98 -0.83 3.46
N LEU A 126 7.86 -1.52 3.27
CA LEU A 126 7.78 -2.96 3.31
C LEU A 126 8.03 -3.54 1.91
N LEU A 127 9.17 -4.16 1.74
CA LEU A 127 9.53 -4.91 0.53
C LEU A 127 8.77 -6.23 0.53
N GLN A 128 7.88 -6.43 -0.45
CA GLN A 128 7.15 -7.68 -0.61
C GLN A 128 8.08 -8.75 -1.20
N ASN A 129 7.85 -10.01 -0.87
CA ASN A 129 8.65 -11.15 -1.35
C ASN A 129 7.81 -12.19 -2.13
N LYS A 130 6.55 -11.87 -2.40
CA LYS A 130 5.63 -12.69 -3.20
C LYS A 130 4.81 -11.79 -4.10
N VAL A 131 4.42 -12.33 -5.26
CA VAL A 131 3.49 -11.66 -6.17
C VAL A 131 2.17 -11.42 -5.46
N GLY A 132 1.75 -10.16 -5.41
CA GLY A 132 0.51 -9.73 -4.78
C GLY A 132 -0.65 -9.67 -5.78
N ILE A 133 -1.85 -9.41 -5.23
CA ILE A 133 -3.11 -9.32 -5.97
C ILE A 133 -3.78 -7.95 -5.79
N THR A 134 -3.03 -6.94 -5.36
CA THR A 134 -3.49 -5.56 -5.22
C THR A 134 -3.34 -4.80 -6.53
N PHE A 135 -3.95 -3.62 -6.63
CA PHE A 135 -3.83 -2.80 -7.83
C PHE A 135 -2.38 -2.38 -8.11
N SER A 136 -1.65 -1.95 -7.07
CA SER A 136 -0.22 -1.65 -7.20
C SER A 136 0.61 -2.87 -7.64
N SER A 137 0.28 -4.07 -7.13
CA SER A 137 0.94 -5.31 -7.56
C SER A 137 0.67 -5.65 -9.02
N PHE A 138 -0.55 -5.44 -9.50
CA PHE A 138 -0.91 -5.63 -10.91
C PHE A 138 -0.10 -4.69 -11.82
N THR A 139 -0.07 -3.41 -11.53
CA THR A 139 0.66 -2.45 -12.38
C THR A 139 2.17 -2.66 -12.33
N TYR A 140 2.71 -3.08 -11.19
CA TYR A 140 4.13 -3.42 -11.04
C TYR A 140 4.50 -4.67 -11.84
N ALA A 141 3.72 -5.74 -11.72
CA ALA A 141 4.06 -7.04 -12.32
C ALA A 141 3.72 -7.13 -13.82
N HIS A 142 2.64 -6.46 -14.27
CA HIS A 142 2.12 -6.63 -15.63
C HIS A 142 2.29 -5.41 -16.53
N LEU A 143 2.46 -4.22 -15.95
CA LEU A 143 2.55 -2.97 -16.72
C LEU A 143 3.90 -2.28 -16.60
N ASP A 144 4.88 -2.92 -15.97
CA ASP A 144 6.23 -2.39 -15.78
C ASP A 144 6.25 -1.00 -15.12
N ALA A 145 5.29 -0.72 -14.24
CA ALA A 145 5.25 0.51 -13.47
C ALA A 145 6.04 0.39 -12.17
N GLU A 146 6.74 1.44 -11.76
CA GLU A 146 7.12 1.58 -10.37
C GLU A 146 5.86 1.91 -9.58
N ALA A 147 5.45 0.98 -8.72
CA ALA A 147 4.15 1.02 -8.08
C ALA A 147 4.25 0.82 -6.57
N PHE A 148 3.44 1.57 -5.84
CA PHE A 148 3.44 1.54 -4.39
C PHE A 148 2.03 1.66 -3.84
N THR A 149 1.72 0.93 -2.76
CA THR A 149 0.60 1.27 -1.89
C THR A 149 1.14 2.15 -0.77
N LEU A 150 0.64 3.37 -0.66
CA LEU A 150 1.05 4.34 0.37
C LEU A 150 0.02 4.37 1.49
N GLU A 151 0.41 3.98 2.69
CA GLU A 151 -0.40 4.07 3.90
C GLU A 151 -0.13 5.40 4.59
N LEU A 152 -1.10 6.32 4.51
CA LEU A 152 -0.95 7.73 4.88
C LEU A 152 -1.72 8.04 6.17
N GLY A 153 -1.29 7.41 7.26
CA GLY A 153 -1.91 7.52 8.56
C GLY A 153 -3.14 6.65 8.77
N LYS A 154 -3.80 6.82 9.91
CA LYS A 154 -4.98 6.04 10.30
C LYS A 154 -6.22 6.50 9.54
N ALA A 155 -7.04 5.53 9.10
CA ALA A 155 -8.33 5.79 8.48
C ALA A 155 -9.28 6.52 9.43
N ARG A 156 -9.83 7.65 8.98
CA ARG A 156 -10.83 8.48 9.65
C ARG A 156 -11.94 8.85 8.65
N PRO A 157 -13.09 9.33 9.09
CA PRO A 157 -14.10 9.90 8.22
C PRO A 157 -13.53 10.99 7.31
N PHE A 158 -14.14 11.17 6.14
CA PHE A 158 -13.73 12.22 5.21
C PHE A 158 -13.79 13.60 5.88
N GLY A 159 -12.73 14.39 5.70
CA GLY A 159 -12.56 15.71 6.31
C GLY A 159 -11.94 15.69 7.72
N GLU A 160 -11.74 14.53 8.33
CA GLU A 160 -11.17 14.38 9.69
C GLU A 160 -9.69 13.94 9.72
N ASN A 161 -9.01 13.94 8.57
CA ASN A 161 -7.60 13.51 8.45
C ASN A 161 -6.59 14.66 8.58
N GLN A 162 -6.94 15.75 9.25
CA GLN A 162 -6.13 16.97 9.34
C GLN A 162 -4.84 16.81 10.16
N GLU A 163 -4.73 15.78 10.98
CA GLU A 163 -3.57 15.56 11.85
C GLU A 163 -2.37 14.97 11.07
N VAL A 164 -2.59 14.36 9.91
CA VAL A 164 -1.51 13.76 9.11
C VAL A 164 -0.90 14.83 8.20
N ASN A 165 0.39 15.10 8.38
CA ASN A 165 1.11 16.05 7.54
C ASN A 165 1.50 15.38 6.21
N LEU A 166 0.87 15.78 5.11
CA LEU A 166 1.14 15.31 3.76
C LEU A 166 1.86 16.35 2.87
N ASP A 167 2.44 17.40 3.45
CA ASP A 167 3.02 18.53 2.70
C ASP A 167 4.16 18.04 1.78
N LYS A 168 5.02 17.15 2.27
CA LYS A 168 6.11 16.58 1.46
C LYS A 168 5.58 15.71 0.33
N LEU A 169 4.56 14.90 0.59
CA LEU A 169 3.92 14.09 -0.44
C LEU A 169 3.23 14.99 -1.47
N GLU A 170 2.52 16.03 -1.04
CA GLU A 170 1.88 16.97 -1.95
C GLU A 170 2.92 17.69 -2.83
N ALA A 171 4.03 18.15 -2.27
CA ALA A 171 5.13 18.77 -3.02
C ALA A 171 5.71 17.79 -4.05
N CYS A 172 6.00 16.55 -3.65
CA CYS A 172 6.48 15.51 -4.55
C CYS A 172 5.51 15.24 -5.71
N LEU A 173 4.21 15.15 -5.42
CA LEU A 173 3.19 14.94 -6.45
C LEU A 173 3.05 16.14 -7.39
N ARG A 174 3.18 17.37 -6.89
CA ARG A 174 3.19 18.59 -7.72
C ARG A 174 4.35 18.59 -8.71
N ASP A 175 5.55 18.30 -8.25
CA ASP A 175 6.72 18.21 -9.12
C ASP A 175 6.56 17.10 -10.18
N LEU A 176 6.03 15.94 -9.82
CA LEU A 176 5.72 14.87 -10.77
C LEU A 176 4.68 15.29 -11.80
N ILE A 177 3.65 16.06 -11.39
CA ILE A 177 2.61 16.59 -12.26
C ILE A 177 3.22 17.60 -13.25
N GLU A 178 4.08 18.47 -12.79
CA GLU A 178 4.78 19.47 -13.64
C GLU A 178 5.87 18.84 -14.50
N GLY A 179 6.27 17.59 -14.23
CA GLY A 179 7.34 16.91 -14.95
C GLY A 179 8.74 17.41 -14.55
N VAL A 180 8.87 17.99 -13.34
CA VAL A 180 10.15 18.44 -12.82
C VAL A 180 10.98 17.25 -12.33
N PRO A 181 12.25 17.10 -12.75
CA PRO A 181 13.15 16.09 -12.20
C PRO A 181 13.44 16.36 -10.72
N GLN A 182 13.07 15.42 -9.86
CA GLN A 182 13.21 15.58 -8.40
C GLN A 182 14.55 15.07 -7.87
N LEU A 183 15.09 14.04 -8.50
CA LEU A 183 16.26 13.30 -8.02
C LEU A 183 17.22 12.98 -9.16
N SER A 184 18.50 12.89 -8.84
CA SER A 184 19.50 12.32 -9.73
C SER A 184 19.24 10.84 -10.02
N GLU A 185 19.84 10.30 -11.07
CA GLU A 185 19.65 8.89 -11.45
C GLU A 185 20.23 7.91 -10.43
N ASP A 186 21.26 8.33 -9.73
CA ASP A 186 22.01 7.60 -8.70
C ASP A 186 21.52 7.87 -7.27
N ALA A 187 20.36 8.51 -7.11
CA ALA A 187 19.80 8.80 -5.79
C ALA A 187 19.47 7.50 -5.03
N VAL A 188 19.84 7.46 -3.76
CA VAL A 188 19.55 6.38 -2.82
C VAL A 188 18.97 6.93 -1.53
N PRO A 189 18.08 6.19 -0.85
CA PRO A 189 17.53 6.64 0.43
C PRO A 189 18.62 6.70 1.51
N GLN A 190 18.50 7.64 2.45
CA GLN A 190 19.48 7.87 3.50
C GLN A 190 19.00 7.43 4.88
N THR A 191 17.73 7.64 5.19
CA THR A 191 17.11 7.42 6.52
C THR A 191 15.89 6.51 6.46
N LEU A 192 15.44 6.15 5.26
CA LEU A 192 14.27 5.33 5.03
C LEU A 192 14.43 3.95 5.67
N GLN A 193 13.50 3.58 6.54
CA GLN A 193 13.52 2.26 7.14
C GLN A 193 12.99 1.21 6.16
N LEU A 194 13.76 0.18 5.92
CA LEU A 194 13.34 -0.94 5.07
C LEU A 194 12.98 -2.15 5.93
N PHE A 195 11.89 -2.79 5.56
CA PHE A 195 11.43 -4.04 6.15
C PHE A 195 11.16 -5.08 5.07
N SER A 196 11.37 -6.33 5.39
CA SER A 196 10.97 -7.47 4.56
C SER A 196 9.96 -8.33 5.27
N VAL A 197 9.14 -9.04 4.52
CA VAL A 197 8.18 -10.02 5.06
C VAL A 197 8.94 -11.24 5.53
N ALA A 198 8.91 -11.49 6.83
CA ALA A 198 9.44 -12.72 7.43
C ALA A 198 8.40 -13.84 7.34
N ARG A 199 7.20 -13.62 7.83
CA ARG A 199 6.10 -14.60 7.80
C ARG A 199 4.72 -13.95 7.69
N GLU A 200 3.80 -14.64 7.03
CA GLU A 200 2.37 -14.31 7.08
C GLU A 200 1.68 -15.20 8.11
N ILE A 201 0.76 -14.63 8.86
CA ILE A 201 -0.04 -15.31 9.85
C ILE A 201 -1.42 -15.54 9.23
N ILE A 202 -1.72 -16.78 8.88
CA ILE A 202 -2.97 -17.14 8.22
C ILE A 202 -3.93 -17.72 9.26
N LYS A 203 -5.15 -17.23 9.30
CA LYS A 203 -6.21 -17.80 10.11
C LYS A 203 -6.81 -19.02 9.41
N HIS A 204 -6.77 -20.20 10.06
CA HIS A 204 -7.31 -21.43 9.48
C HIS A 204 -8.66 -21.83 10.08
N SER A 205 -8.95 -21.42 11.31
CA SER A 205 -10.20 -21.80 12.01
C SER A 205 -10.82 -20.65 12.81
N HIS A 206 -12.00 -20.92 13.38
CA HIS A 206 -12.65 -19.95 14.29
C HIS A 206 -12.02 -19.94 15.69
N GLU A 207 -11.20 -20.93 16.01
CA GLU A 207 -10.47 -20.96 17.28
C GLU A 207 -9.12 -20.25 17.21
N PHE A 208 -8.79 -19.68 16.05
CA PHE A 208 -7.60 -18.85 15.89
C PHE A 208 -7.57 -17.73 16.91
N LYS A 209 -6.45 -17.63 17.63
CA LYS A 209 -6.17 -16.55 18.57
C LYS A 209 -4.91 -15.80 18.16
N LEU A 210 -5.02 -14.49 18.09
CA LEU A 210 -3.89 -13.59 17.96
C LEU A 210 -3.62 -12.96 19.34
N HIS A 211 -2.46 -13.26 19.92
CA HIS A 211 -2.09 -12.83 21.28
C HIS A 211 -1.54 -11.40 21.32
N LEU A 212 -2.31 -10.48 20.74
CA LEU A 212 -1.99 -9.06 20.72
C LEU A 212 -3.17 -8.24 21.29
N PRO A 213 -2.91 -7.11 21.95
CA PRO A 213 -3.97 -6.19 22.34
C PRO A 213 -4.77 -5.69 21.13
N ASP A 214 -6.06 -5.42 21.32
CA ASP A 214 -6.90 -4.87 20.24
C ASP A 214 -6.39 -3.52 19.71
N ALA A 215 -5.73 -2.73 20.56
CA ALA A 215 -5.17 -1.44 20.21
C ALA A 215 -3.73 -1.50 19.66
N VAL A 216 -3.18 -2.71 19.40
CA VAL A 216 -1.82 -2.82 18.87
C VAL A 216 -1.70 -2.08 17.53
N GLU A 217 -0.65 -1.31 17.40
CA GLU A 217 -0.35 -0.53 16.21
C GLU A 217 0.54 -1.31 15.24
N ASN A 218 0.48 -0.93 13.97
CA ASN A 218 1.46 -1.39 12.98
C ASN A 218 2.87 -1.05 13.45
N PHE A 219 3.85 -1.86 13.08
CA PHE A 219 5.26 -1.78 13.47
C PHE A 219 5.52 -1.91 14.97
N SER A 220 4.56 -2.40 15.77
CA SER A 220 4.85 -2.77 17.15
C SER A 220 5.87 -3.89 17.19
N GLU A 221 6.91 -3.69 18.02
CA GLU A 221 7.99 -4.67 18.20
C GLU A 221 7.50 -5.88 18.97
N LEU A 222 8.00 -7.04 18.59
CA LEU A 222 7.68 -8.32 19.20
C LEU A 222 8.98 -8.98 19.69
N PRO A 223 9.07 -9.37 20.96
CA PRO A 223 10.26 -10.03 21.49
C PRO A 223 10.38 -11.44 20.91
N GLN A 224 11.61 -11.89 20.68
CA GLN A 224 11.89 -13.26 20.31
C GLN A 224 11.35 -14.23 21.39
N GLY A 225 10.78 -15.36 20.97
CA GLY A 225 10.10 -16.31 21.84
C GLY A 225 8.63 -15.98 22.17
N TYR A 226 8.13 -14.82 21.73
CA TYR A 226 6.73 -14.43 21.95
C TYR A 226 5.77 -15.34 21.18
N LEU A 227 4.78 -15.92 21.86
CA LEU A 227 3.69 -16.65 21.21
C LEU A 227 2.73 -15.63 20.59
N LEU A 228 2.86 -15.41 19.29
CA LEU A 228 2.10 -14.39 18.56
C LEU A 228 0.69 -14.86 18.23
N ALA A 229 0.54 -16.11 17.81
CA ALA A 229 -0.77 -16.67 17.47
C ALA A 229 -0.79 -18.19 17.65
N GLU A 230 -2.00 -18.73 17.78
CA GLU A 230 -2.27 -20.16 17.79
C GLU A 230 -3.59 -20.49 17.09
N ASP A 231 -3.72 -21.71 16.57
CA ASP A 231 -4.93 -22.20 15.91
C ASP A 231 -5.21 -23.66 16.29
N LEU A 232 -6.43 -24.15 16.06
CA LEU A 232 -6.96 -25.46 16.45
C LEU A 232 -6.09 -26.65 16.07
N SER A 233 -5.42 -26.57 14.93
CA SER A 233 -4.53 -27.63 14.42
C SER A 233 -3.24 -27.84 15.23
N GLY A 234 -3.09 -27.14 16.37
CA GLY A 234 -1.84 -27.08 17.10
C GLY A 234 -0.78 -26.18 16.45
N THR A 235 -1.15 -25.50 15.38
CA THR A 235 -0.28 -24.52 14.73
C THR A 235 -0.03 -23.36 15.68
N ARG A 236 1.24 -23.03 15.89
CA ARG A 236 1.67 -21.92 16.73
C ARG A 236 2.64 -21.03 15.98
N TRP A 237 2.42 -19.71 16.04
CA TRP A 237 3.34 -18.72 15.51
C TRP A 237 4.13 -18.13 16.67
N ILE A 238 5.34 -18.62 16.86
CA ILE A 238 6.29 -18.07 17.83
C ILE A 238 7.23 -17.16 17.06
N VAL A 239 7.51 -15.98 17.60
CA VAL A 239 8.47 -15.03 17.02
C VAL A 239 9.87 -15.58 17.17
N GLU A 240 10.52 -15.92 16.07
CA GLU A 240 11.88 -16.46 16.03
C GLU A 240 12.88 -15.42 15.56
N GLU A 241 12.40 -14.39 14.88
CA GLU A 241 13.19 -13.37 14.23
C GLU A 241 13.60 -12.25 15.20
N GLN A 242 14.83 -11.80 15.09
CA GLN A 242 15.33 -10.63 15.82
C GLN A 242 14.78 -9.35 15.15
N GLY A 243 14.34 -8.39 15.95
CA GLY A 243 13.79 -7.12 15.47
C GLY A 243 12.44 -7.24 14.77
N ALA A 244 11.74 -8.35 15.04
CA ALA A 244 10.43 -8.61 14.48
C ALA A 244 9.41 -7.54 14.87
N ARG A 245 8.57 -7.15 13.91
CA ARG A 245 7.44 -6.23 14.11
C ARG A 245 6.19 -6.78 13.44
N ILE A 246 5.02 -6.40 13.94
CA ILE A 246 3.73 -6.79 13.37
C ILE A 246 3.16 -5.69 12.48
N ILE A 247 2.63 -6.07 11.32
CA ILE A 247 1.87 -5.17 10.43
C ILE A 247 0.50 -5.78 10.12
N PHE A 248 -0.52 -4.94 10.05
CA PHE A 248 -1.91 -5.30 9.73
C PHE A 248 -2.51 -6.42 10.58
N PRO A 249 -2.32 -6.41 11.93
CA PRO A 249 -2.91 -7.43 12.78
C PRO A 249 -4.45 -7.34 12.77
N ASN A 250 -5.12 -8.40 12.33
CA ASN A 250 -6.58 -8.49 12.27
C ASN A 250 -7.09 -9.93 12.50
N PRO A 251 -7.41 -10.32 13.75
CA PRO A 251 -7.93 -11.65 14.04
C PRO A 251 -9.36 -11.91 13.52
N LYS A 252 -10.08 -10.84 13.07
CA LYS A 252 -11.46 -10.91 12.61
C LYS A 252 -11.60 -11.28 11.13
N VAL A 253 -10.48 -11.49 10.42
CA VAL A 253 -10.53 -11.95 9.03
C VAL A 253 -11.21 -13.31 8.90
N LYS A 254 -11.73 -13.61 7.71
CA LYS A 254 -12.29 -14.94 7.39
C LYS A 254 -11.19 -16.01 7.40
N ASN A 255 -11.59 -17.27 7.61
CA ASN A 255 -10.67 -18.40 7.51
C ASN A 255 -10.02 -18.43 6.11
N GLY A 256 -8.74 -18.79 6.06
CA GLY A 256 -7.93 -18.75 4.85
C GLY A 256 -7.29 -17.38 4.56
N LEU A 257 -7.69 -16.32 5.28
CA LEU A 257 -7.13 -14.99 5.08
C LEU A 257 -6.02 -14.65 6.09
N ARG A 258 -5.17 -13.72 5.70
CA ARG A 258 -4.04 -13.23 6.47
C ARG A 258 -4.51 -12.39 7.66
N ALA A 259 -4.20 -12.86 8.87
CA ALA A 259 -4.48 -12.19 10.13
C ALA A 259 -3.37 -11.25 10.63
N GLY A 260 -2.22 -11.23 9.94
CA GLY A 260 -1.10 -10.35 10.23
C GLY A 260 0.13 -10.68 9.39
N ILE A 261 1.08 -9.76 9.37
CA ILE A 261 2.40 -9.94 8.74
C ILE A 261 3.46 -9.70 9.79
N LEU A 262 4.35 -10.65 9.97
CA LEU A 262 5.57 -10.48 10.72
C LEU A 262 6.65 -9.96 9.77
N VAL A 263 7.24 -8.83 10.11
CA VAL A 263 8.28 -8.16 9.32
C VAL A 263 9.54 -7.99 10.13
N VAL A 264 10.67 -7.93 9.44
CA VAL A 264 11.99 -7.69 10.03
C VAL A 264 12.70 -6.56 9.30
N PRO A 265 13.62 -5.83 9.96
CA PRO A 265 14.49 -4.87 9.28
C PRO A 265 15.21 -5.53 8.10
N ALA A 266 15.33 -4.77 7.00
CA ALA A 266 16.00 -5.19 5.78
C ALA A 266 16.96 -4.12 5.29
N SER A 267 17.85 -4.49 4.37
CA SER A 267 18.69 -3.61 3.57
C SER A 267 18.45 -3.87 2.09
N LEU A 268 18.82 -2.92 1.24
CA LEU A 268 18.84 -3.09 -0.22
C LEU A 268 19.92 -4.06 -0.64
#